data_c614c74390c07d09f1149c6b84a8819f
#
_entry.id   c614c74390c07d09f1149c6b84a8819f
#
_cell.length_a   1.000
_cell.length_b   1.000
_cell.length_c   1.000
_cell.angle_alpha   90.00
_cell.angle_beta   90.00
_cell.angle_gamma   90.00
#
_symmetry.space_group_name_H-M   'P 1'
#
loop_
_entity.id
_entity.type
_entity.pdbx_description
1 polymer ?
#
loop_
_entity_poly.entity_id
_entity_poly.type
_entity_poly.pdbx_seq_one_letter_code
_entity_poly.pdbx_strand_id
1 'polypeptide(L)'
;MPPISEWGCFYEKQPLNKNMVINYMYKKIIIIIFLFTNYYSQVKIVGYYPYWYKSSAYTFEKISYENLTHIIHAFAWPKADGTIEYPKDFLYPELIKAAHNNGLKILIGLGGWGNDKGFAPVASNEDIRKLFISNLVKFIKDNEYDGVDFDWEFPKNISEGVLHTILVKEIRDSLNRIDSNYIISMAASPGSYYGQNFEYEKMVPYLDWVAMMGYDFHGSWSSHAGHNAPLYQHPNDNDGAVHNGVLYLLSRKINKEKLLVGVPFYGKEFNAKGLYATKTGSVIDLVYSDIAAYLKSSNWIYNWDDISKVPYLINFDQTKFITFDDTVSIRIKCDYIKTNNLGGIMIWALGQDYMNNEQPLLLTIGKSFGRYTNIEIEKPIVESNYKLYDNYPNPFNPSTRIRFFIPKTSKVILSVYDILGQLVSTLIDEELPQGNYEVVFDGSKLSSGMYFYNLTSENFSQTKKMVLIK
;
A
#
# COMPACT_ATOMS: atom_id res chain seq x y z
N MET A 1 -25.09 91.23 17.13
CA MET A 1 -25.16 89.83 17.55
C MET A 1 -26.48 89.25 17.10
N PRO A 2 -26.48 88.41 16.09
CA PRO A 2 -27.60 87.47 15.86
C PRO A 2 -27.13 86.03 15.99
N PRO A 3 -28.00 85.08 16.23
CA PRO A 3 -27.71 83.75 16.72
C PRO A 3 -27.42 82.78 15.59
N ILE A 4 -26.68 81.71 15.99
CA ILE A 4 -26.24 80.59 15.17
C ILE A 4 -27.40 79.65 14.94
N SER A 5 -27.69 79.31 13.67
CA SER A 5 -28.65 78.28 13.28
C SER A 5 -27.93 76.93 13.11
N GLU A 6 -28.46 75.92 13.80
CA GLU A 6 -28.06 74.48 13.70
C GLU A 6 -28.40 73.92 12.34
N TRP A 7 -27.42 73.22 11.73
CA TRP A 7 -27.62 72.32 10.61
C TRP A 7 -27.48 70.87 11.10
N GLY A 8 -28.63 70.21 11.32
CA GLY A 8 -28.67 68.78 11.56
C GLY A 8 -28.59 68.00 10.23
N CYS A 9 -27.52 67.24 10.09
CA CYS A 9 -27.42 66.25 9.02
C CYS A 9 -28.10 64.97 9.46
N PHE A 10 -29.26 64.68 8.87
CA PHE A 10 -29.89 63.36 8.96
C PHE A 10 -29.17 62.36 8.01
N TYR A 11 -28.40 61.41 8.57
CA TYR A 11 -27.95 60.24 7.84
C TYR A 11 -29.01 59.16 7.88
N GLU A 12 -29.75 58.98 6.84
CA GLU A 12 -30.65 57.85 6.62
C GLU A 12 -29.81 56.56 6.45
N LYS A 13 -29.85 55.63 7.41
CA LYS A 13 -29.30 54.31 7.31
C LYS A 13 -30.11 53.46 6.30
N GLN A 14 -29.63 53.28 5.11
CA GLN A 14 -30.20 52.30 4.21
C GLN A 14 -29.97 50.87 4.76
N PRO A 15 -30.98 49.98 4.77
CA PRO A 15 -30.81 48.62 5.22
C PRO A 15 -29.94 47.83 4.26
N LEU A 16 -28.83 47.24 4.78
CA LEU A 16 -27.98 46.35 4.03
C LEU A 16 -28.79 45.17 3.45
N ASN A 17 -28.76 45.04 2.14
CA ASN A 17 -29.46 44.01 1.42
C ASN A 17 -28.98 42.62 1.90
N LYS A 18 -29.84 41.85 2.59
CA LYS A 18 -29.54 40.53 3.13
C LYS A 18 -28.95 39.58 2.11
N ASN A 19 -29.30 39.70 0.83
CA ASN A 19 -28.76 38.89 -0.26
C ASN A 19 -27.29 39.21 -0.57
N MET A 20 -26.82 40.44 -0.32
CA MET A 20 -25.41 40.82 -0.53
C MET A 20 -24.52 40.25 0.61
N VAL A 21 -25.00 40.22 1.82
CA VAL A 21 -24.27 39.65 2.97
C VAL A 21 -24.18 38.12 2.84
N ILE A 22 -25.27 37.47 2.43
CA ILE A 22 -25.29 36.02 2.19
C ILE A 22 -24.32 35.62 1.07
N ASN A 23 -24.35 36.34 -0.06
CA ASN A 23 -23.41 36.09 -1.15
C ASN A 23 -21.93 36.35 -0.77
N TYR A 24 -21.67 37.32 0.09
CA TYR A 24 -20.29 37.57 0.57
C TYR A 24 -19.81 36.48 1.56
N MET A 25 -20.70 35.98 2.40
CA MET A 25 -20.42 34.84 3.28
C MET A 25 -20.22 33.54 2.48
N TYR A 26 -21.06 33.25 1.49
CA TYR A 26 -20.88 32.06 0.63
C TYR A 26 -19.56 32.12 -0.16
N LYS A 27 -19.19 33.29 -0.73
CA LYS A 27 -17.89 33.43 -1.39
C LYS A 27 -16.70 33.25 -0.45
N LYS A 28 -16.75 33.72 0.80
CA LYS A 28 -15.71 33.48 1.79
C LYS A 28 -15.65 32.01 2.27
N ILE A 29 -16.80 31.36 2.43
CA ILE A 29 -16.89 29.94 2.81
C ILE A 29 -16.33 29.06 1.67
N ILE A 30 -16.66 29.34 0.41
CA ILE A 30 -16.13 28.62 -0.76
C ILE A 30 -14.62 28.84 -0.86
N ILE A 31 -14.09 30.05 -0.65
CA ILE A 31 -12.65 30.31 -0.66
C ILE A 31 -11.94 29.62 0.50
N ILE A 32 -12.54 29.56 1.68
CA ILE A 32 -11.98 28.84 2.83
C ILE A 32 -11.98 27.32 2.59
N ILE A 33 -13.05 26.76 2.02
CA ILE A 33 -13.09 25.34 1.63
C ILE A 33 -12.04 25.03 0.55
N PHE A 34 -11.85 25.89 -0.47
CA PHE A 34 -10.81 25.73 -1.47
C PHE A 34 -9.37 25.88 -0.92
N LEU A 35 -9.16 26.68 0.13
CA LEU A 35 -7.87 26.82 0.79
C LEU A 35 -7.55 25.66 1.73
N PHE A 36 -8.54 24.99 2.31
CA PHE A 36 -8.34 23.80 3.13
C PHE A 36 -8.18 22.51 2.31
N THR A 37 -8.69 22.43 1.08
CA THR A 37 -8.53 21.24 0.21
C THR A 37 -7.14 21.14 -0.44
N ASN A 38 -6.32 22.18 -0.40
CA ASN A 38 -4.99 22.19 -1.04
C ASN A 38 -3.81 21.91 -0.07
N TYR A 39 -4.04 21.55 1.18
CA TYR A 39 -2.96 21.30 2.15
C TYR A 39 -2.71 19.83 2.51
N TYR A 40 -3.50 18.90 2.02
CA TYR A 40 -3.11 17.50 2.05
C TYR A 40 -2.24 17.24 0.82
N SER A 41 -0.93 17.16 1.01
CA SER A 41 -0.04 16.58 0.00
C SER A 41 -0.68 15.27 -0.47
N GLN A 42 -1.03 15.21 -1.75
CA GLN A 42 -1.68 14.02 -2.29
C GLN A 42 -0.80 12.80 -1.99
N VAL A 43 -1.35 11.81 -1.29
CA VAL A 43 -0.64 10.56 -0.97
C VAL A 43 -0.08 9.95 -2.25
N LYS A 44 1.21 9.66 -2.25
CA LYS A 44 1.87 9.05 -3.42
C LYS A 44 1.57 7.56 -3.46
N ILE A 45 1.15 7.09 -4.64
CA ILE A 45 1.00 5.67 -4.96
C ILE A 45 1.95 5.38 -6.11
N VAL A 46 3.09 4.78 -5.78
CA VAL A 46 4.21 4.57 -6.68
C VAL A 46 4.32 3.09 -7.02
N GLY A 47 4.23 2.74 -8.30
CA GLY A 47 4.37 1.36 -8.74
C GLY A 47 5.62 1.15 -9.57
N TYR A 48 6.46 0.17 -9.21
CA TYR A 48 7.53 -0.27 -10.09
C TYR A 48 6.97 -1.10 -11.23
N TYR A 49 7.30 -0.72 -12.47
CA TYR A 49 7.01 -1.48 -13.68
C TYR A 49 8.30 -2.09 -14.22
N PRO A 50 8.52 -3.40 -14.00
CA PRO A 50 9.69 -4.10 -14.53
C PRO A 50 9.66 -4.17 -16.05
N TYR A 51 10.80 -3.89 -16.72
CA TYR A 51 10.91 -3.87 -18.18
C TYR A 51 10.50 -5.19 -18.85
N TRP A 52 10.70 -6.33 -18.17
CA TRP A 52 10.38 -7.65 -18.71
C TRP A 52 8.87 -7.91 -18.85
N TYR A 53 8.03 -7.07 -18.26
CA TYR A 53 6.58 -7.15 -18.48
C TYR A 53 6.15 -6.61 -19.85
N LYS A 54 6.99 -5.85 -20.55
CA LYS A 54 6.74 -5.39 -21.92
C LYS A 54 6.38 -6.53 -22.88
N SER A 55 6.99 -7.71 -22.68
CA SER A 55 6.76 -8.92 -23.49
C SER A 55 5.88 -9.98 -22.80
N SER A 56 5.23 -9.63 -21.68
CA SER A 56 4.33 -10.51 -20.91
C SER A 56 2.86 -10.27 -21.25
N ALA A 57 1.96 -10.95 -20.53
CA ALA A 57 0.52 -10.69 -20.58
C ALA A 57 0.13 -9.35 -19.92
N TYR A 58 1.03 -8.71 -19.17
CA TYR A 58 0.81 -7.44 -18.48
C TYR A 58 1.56 -6.30 -19.15
N THR A 59 1.08 -5.88 -20.32
CA THR A 59 1.63 -4.74 -21.05
C THR A 59 1.09 -3.41 -20.50
N PHE A 60 1.59 -2.28 -21.01
CA PHE A 60 1.20 -0.94 -20.53
C PHE A 60 -0.33 -0.70 -20.60
N GLU A 61 -1.05 -1.30 -21.53
CA GLU A 61 -2.51 -1.17 -21.67
C GLU A 61 -3.30 -1.84 -20.52
N LYS A 62 -2.63 -2.69 -19.74
CA LYS A 62 -3.25 -3.43 -18.64
C LYS A 62 -3.07 -2.75 -17.28
N ILE A 63 -2.29 -1.68 -17.23
CA ILE A 63 -2.06 -0.93 -16.00
C ILE A 63 -3.32 -0.15 -15.63
N SER A 64 -3.79 -0.29 -14.39
CA SER A 64 -4.88 0.53 -13.82
C SER A 64 -4.31 1.89 -13.37
N TYR A 65 -4.05 2.77 -14.33
CA TYR A 65 -3.41 4.09 -14.12
C TYR A 65 -4.16 4.94 -13.10
N GLU A 66 -5.49 4.85 -13.06
CA GLU A 66 -6.34 5.58 -12.13
C GLU A 66 -6.01 5.30 -10.66
N ASN A 67 -5.42 4.15 -10.36
CA ASN A 67 -5.02 3.76 -9.01
C ASN A 67 -3.60 4.18 -8.63
N LEU A 68 -2.86 4.84 -9.52
CA LEU A 68 -1.47 5.25 -9.35
C LEU A 68 -1.31 6.77 -9.39
N THR A 69 -0.19 7.26 -8.85
CA THR A 69 0.29 8.64 -9.05
C THR A 69 1.59 8.69 -9.83
N HIS A 70 2.44 7.66 -9.64
CA HIS A 70 3.76 7.58 -10.25
C HIS A 70 4.06 6.15 -10.68
N ILE A 71 4.88 6.02 -11.72
CA ILE A 71 5.47 4.76 -12.15
C ILE A 71 7.00 4.89 -12.09
N ILE A 72 7.68 3.85 -11.63
CA ILE A 72 9.14 3.71 -11.77
C ILE A 72 9.37 2.60 -12.79
N HIS A 73 9.97 2.95 -13.92
CA HIS A 73 10.33 2.00 -14.97
C HIS A 73 11.67 1.36 -14.63
N ALA A 74 11.67 0.10 -14.25
CA ALA A 74 12.79 -0.62 -13.67
C ALA A 74 13.40 -1.63 -14.64
N PHE A 75 14.70 -1.76 -14.82
CA PHE A 75 15.78 -0.93 -14.34
C PHE A 75 16.80 -0.66 -15.44
N ALA A 76 17.47 0.48 -15.37
CA ALA A 76 18.77 0.72 -15.98
C ALA A 76 19.82 0.85 -14.86
N TRP A 77 21.11 0.88 -15.18
CA TRP A 77 22.17 1.00 -14.17
C TRP A 77 23.38 1.77 -14.68
N PRO A 78 24.16 2.40 -13.78
CA PRO A 78 25.40 3.07 -14.16
C PRO A 78 26.49 2.06 -14.50
N LYS A 79 27.32 2.38 -15.49
CA LYS A 79 28.59 1.70 -15.76
C LYS A 79 29.76 2.47 -15.19
N ALA A 80 30.82 1.75 -14.87
CA ALA A 80 32.04 2.34 -14.30
C ALA A 80 32.70 3.42 -15.17
N ASP A 81 32.38 3.47 -16.47
CA ASP A 81 32.87 4.47 -17.42
C ASP A 81 31.98 5.74 -17.50
N GLY A 82 30.91 5.81 -16.70
CA GLY A 82 29.97 6.93 -16.68
C GLY A 82 28.85 6.84 -17.72
N THR A 83 28.75 5.75 -18.46
CA THR A 83 27.60 5.47 -19.34
C THR A 83 26.44 4.80 -18.57
N ILE A 84 25.26 4.77 -19.18
CA ILE A 84 24.07 4.10 -18.64
C ILE A 84 23.88 2.81 -19.44
N GLU A 85 23.76 1.70 -18.75
CA GLU A 85 23.42 0.41 -19.33
C GLU A 85 21.99 0.04 -19.02
N TYR A 86 21.33 -0.62 -19.96
CA TYR A 86 19.97 -1.13 -19.83
C TYR A 86 19.75 -2.31 -20.80
N PRO A 87 18.77 -3.19 -20.52
CA PRO A 87 18.43 -4.29 -21.42
C PRO A 87 18.01 -3.80 -22.80
N LYS A 88 18.27 -4.59 -23.84
CA LYS A 88 17.97 -4.24 -25.24
C LYS A 88 16.53 -3.74 -25.45
N ASP A 89 15.56 -4.36 -24.76
CA ASP A 89 14.13 -4.07 -24.91
C ASP A 89 13.59 -3.16 -23.77
N PHE A 90 14.48 -2.49 -23.05
CA PHE A 90 14.11 -1.63 -21.90
C PHE A 90 13.26 -0.42 -22.32
N LEU A 91 13.67 0.32 -23.35
CA LEU A 91 12.96 1.54 -23.75
C LEU A 91 11.51 1.25 -24.15
N TYR A 92 10.58 1.97 -23.53
CA TYR A 92 9.14 1.76 -23.71
C TYR A 92 8.38 3.09 -23.84
N PRO A 93 8.52 3.78 -25.02
CA PRO A 93 7.87 5.08 -25.22
C PRO A 93 6.35 5.05 -25.04
N GLU A 94 5.71 3.92 -25.38
CA GLU A 94 4.27 3.73 -25.22
C GLU A 94 3.85 3.76 -23.74
N LEU A 95 4.63 3.17 -22.85
CA LEU A 95 4.40 3.22 -21.40
C LEU A 95 4.50 4.65 -20.88
N ILE A 96 5.55 5.39 -21.30
CA ILE A 96 5.79 6.78 -20.89
C ILE A 96 4.64 7.67 -21.33
N LYS A 97 4.26 7.58 -22.60
CA LYS A 97 3.13 8.32 -23.16
C LYS A 97 1.80 7.96 -22.47
N ALA A 98 1.57 6.69 -22.18
CA ALA A 98 0.36 6.25 -21.48
C ALA A 98 0.31 6.79 -20.04
N ALA A 99 1.44 6.77 -19.30
CA ALA A 99 1.53 7.39 -17.98
C ALA A 99 1.15 8.89 -18.03
N HIS A 100 1.75 9.65 -18.92
CA HIS A 100 1.46 11.08 -19.09
C HIS A 100 0.02 11.35 -19.52
N ASN A 101 -0.55 10.57 -20.45
CA ASN A 101 -1.95 10.69 -20.88
C ASN A 101 -2.94 10.46 -19.74
N ASN A 102 -2.55 9.70 -18.73
CA ASN A 102 -3.35 9.45 -17.52
C ASN A 102 -2.97 10.38 -16.34
N GLY A 103 -2.15 11.40 -16.60
CA GLY A 103 -1.75 12.40 -15.59
C GLY A 103 -0.78 11.88 -14.53
N LEU A 104 -0.09 10.77 -14.79
CA LEU A 104 0.94 10.22 -13.92
C LEU A 104 2.32 10.78 -14.27
N LYS A 105 3.21 10.75 -13.29
CA LYS A 105 4.64 10.92 -13.48
C LYS A 105 5.33 9.58 -13.64
N ILE A 106 6.37 9.51 -14.49
CA ILE A 106 7.16 8.31 -14.71
C ILE A 106 8.65 8.59 -14.55
N LEU A 107 9.31 7.82 -13.69
CA LEU A 107 10.73 7.95 -13.40
C LEU A 107 11.47 6.74 -13.99
N ILE A 108 12.74 6.97 -14.36
CA ILE A 108 13.65 5.85 -14.61
C ILE A 108 14.18 5.32 -13.28
N GLY A 109 14.06 4.01 -13.05
CA GLY A 109 14.70 3.31 -11.93
C GLY A 109 16.16 2.97 -12.28
N LEU A 110 17.10 3.38 -11.43
CA LEU A 110 18.52 3.08 -11.56
C LEU A 110 18.99 2.11 -10.49
N GLY A 111 19.47 0.93 -10.88
CA GLY A 111 20.02 -0.08 -9.99
C GLY A 111 19.17 -1.34 -9.95
N GLY A 112 18.64 -1.66 -8.79
CA GLY A 112 17.98 -2.92 -8.49
C GLY A 112 18.97 -4.01 -8.10
N TRP A 113 18.46 -5.07 -7.48
CA TRP A 113 19.27 -6.16 -6.94
C TRP A 113 20.26 -6.73 -7.96
N GLY A 114 21.55 -6.71 -7.63
CA GLY A 114 22.63 -7.21 -8.47
C GLY A 114 23.17 -6.23 -9.53
N ASN A 115 22.58 -5.07 -9.71
CA ASN A 115 22.98 -4.06 -10.70
C ASN A 115 23.68 -2.82 -10.05
N ASP A 116 24.31 -3.02 -8.92
CA ASP A 116 24.94 -1.96 -8.09
C ASP A 116 26.40 -1.65 -8.47
N LYS A 117 27.05 -2.47 -9.29
CA LYS A 117 28.52 -2.45 -9.53
C LYS A 117 29.05 -1.13 -10.11
N GLY A 118 28.22 -0.38 -10.83
CA GLY A 118 28.62 0.89 -11.45
C GLY A 118 28.53 2.10 -10.53
N PHE A 119 27.75 2.03 -9.44
CA PHE A 119 27.53 3.20 -8.59
C PHE A 119 28.79 3.70 -7.87
N ALA A 120 29.51 2.83 -7.16
CA ALA A 120 30.70 3.22 -6.43
C ALA A 120 31.82 3.77 -7.36
N PRO A 121 32.18 3.14 -8.50
CA PRO A 121 33.12 3.72 -9.47
C PRO A 121 32.70 5.09 -10.00
N VAL A 122 31.42 5.25 -10.39
CA VAL A 122 30.89 6.52 -10.89
C VAL A 122 30.96 7.59 -9.80
N ALA A 123 30.50 7.27 -8.58
CA ALA A 123 30.43 8.25 -7.51
C ALA A 123 31.82 8.68 -6.97
N SER A 124 32.84 7.80 -7.03
CA SER A 124 34.17 8.07 -6.48
C SER A 124 35.06 8.94 -7.35
N ASN A 125 34.87 8.94 -8.68
CA ASN A 125 35.67 9.72 -9.61
C ASN A 125 34.89 10.93 -10.12
N GLU A 126 35.39 12.14 -9.89
CA GLU A 126 34.69 13.38 -10.21
C GLU A 126 34.40 13.54 -11.72
N ASP A 127 35.34 13.21 -12.59
CA ASP A 127 35.15 13.35 -14.04
C ASP A 127 34.15 12.33 -14.58
N ILE A 128 34.23 11.08 -14.10
CA ILE A 128 33.27 10.02 -14.45
C ILE A 128 31.88 10.37 -13.90
N ARG A 129 31.82 10.90 -12.70
CA ARG A 129 30.55 11.33 -12.08
C ARG A 129 29.89 12.46 -12.88
N LYS A 130 30.65 13.46 -13.30
CA LYS A 130 30.16 14.55 -14.17
C LYS A 130 29.68 14.01 -15.52
N LEU A 131 30.41 13.09 -16.11
CA LEU A 131 30.02 12.44 -17.36
C LEU A 131 28.72 11.65 -17.19
N PHE A 132 28.61 10.84 -16.13
CA PHE A 132 27.39 10.10 -15.82
C PHE A 132 26.18 11.00 -15.61
N ILE A 133 26.33 12.09 -14.84
CA ILE A 133 25.28 13.07 -14.62
C ILE A 133 24.81 13.69 -15.94
N SER A 134 25.73 14.06 -16.81
CA SER A 134 25.41 14.59 -18.14
C SER A 134 24.62 13.55 -18.98
N ASN A 135 25.10 12.30 -18.97
CA ASN A 135 24.42 11.20 -19.69
C ASN A 135 23.01 10.92 -19.11
N LEU A 136 22.87 10.92 -17.78
CA LEU A 136 21.58 10.67 -17.11
C LEU A 136 20.58 11.79 -17.42
N VAL A 137 20.99 13.04 -17.31
CA VAL A 137 20.16 14.20 -17.64
C VAL A 137 19.71 14.16 -19.10
N LYS A 138 20.64 13.84 -20.02
CA LYS A 138 20.30 13.64 -21.43
C LYS A 138 19.32 12.49 -21.61
N PHE A 139 19.54 11.35 -20.96
CA PHE A 139 18.69 10.17 -21.05
C PHE A 139 17.25 10.46 -20.56
N ILE A 140 17.11 11.15 -19.42
CA ILE A 140 15.82 11.58 -18.86
C ILE A 140 15.07 12.45 -19.88
N LYS A 141 15.74 13.44 -20.45
CA LYS A 141 15.14 14.37 -21.44
C LYS A 141 14.76 13.69 -22.75
N ASP A 142 15.68 12.93 -23.31
CA ASP A 142 15.47 12.31 -24.63
C ASP A 142 14.37 11.26 -24.64
N ASN A 143 14.11 10.63 -23.47
CA ASN A 143 13.08 9.63 -23.31
C ASN A 143 11.84 10.14 -22.53
N GLU A 144 11.75 11.44 -22.25
CA GLU A 144 10.58 12.08 -21.62
C GLU A 144 10.25 11.54 -20.22
N TYR A 145 11.26 11.06 -19.43
CA TYR A 145 11.04 10.73 -18.03
C TYR A 145 10.88 12.00 -17.18
N ASP A 146 10.09 11.93 -16.12
CA ASP A 146 9.88 13.02 -15.15
C ASP A 146 10.94 13.05 -14.04
N GLY A 147 11.92 12.15 -14.07
CA GLY A 147 12.97 12.10 -13.06
C GLY A 147 13.63 10.74 -12.94
N VAL A 148 14.26 10.52 -11.79
CA VAL A 148 15.05 9.31 -11.50
C VAL A 148 14.75 8.79 -10.10
N ASP A 149 14.71 7.48 -9.97
CA ASP A 149 14.67 6.75 -8.72
C ASP A 149 15.97 5.97 -8.52
N PHE A 150 16.59 6.08 -7.34
CA PHE A 150 17.81 5.37 -6.99
C PHE A 150 17.49 4.09 -6.22
N ASP A 151 17.93 2.97 -6.75
CA ASP A 151 17.82 1.66 -6.12
C ASP A 151 19.20 1.00 -6.01
N TRP A 152 20.11 1.69 -5.30
CA TRP A 152 21.43 1.17 -5.00
C TRP A 152 21.36 0.18 -3.84
N GLU A 153 21.39 -1.09 -4.16
CA GLU A 153 21.30 -2.20 -3.19
C GLU A 153 22.64 -2.94 -3.02
N PHE A 154 23.53 -2.55 -2.13
CA PHE A 154 23.52 -1.39 -1.23
C PHE A 154 24.95 -0.82 -1.16
N PRO A 155 25.18 0.43 -0.71
CA PRO A 155 26.50 0.90 -0.33
C PRO A 155 27.14 -0.05 0.69
N LYS A 156 28.37 -0.51 0.40
CA LYS A 156 29.07 -1.54 1.21
C LYS A 156 29.63 -0.99 2.52
N ASN A 157 29.79 0.30 2.61
CA ASN A 157 30.36 1.01 3.75
C ASN A 157 29.91 2.47 3.76
N ILE A 158 30.21 3.18 4.86
CA ILE A 158 29.87 4.60 5.05
C ILE A 158 30.48 5.49 3.96
N SER A 159 31.71 5.17 3.47
CA SER A 159 32.34 5.97 2.41
C SER A 159 31.54 5.93 1.11
N GLU A 160 31.00 4.78 0.72
CA GLU A 160 30.11 4.67 -0.44
C GLU A 160 28.80 5.43 -0.22
N GLY A 161 28.26 5.42 1.01
CA GLY A 161 27.09 6.23 1.36
C GLY A 161 27.33 7.75 1.25
N VAL A 162 28.51 8.22 1.65
CA VAL A 162 28.94 9.63 1.42
C VAL A 162 28.98 9.94 -0.07
N LEU A 163 29.59 9.05 -0.87
CA LEU A 163 29.66 9.19 -2.32
C LEU A 163 28.26 9.20 -2.98
N HIS A 164 27.33 8.39 -2.47
CA HIS A 164 25.94 8.41 -2.91
C HIS A 164 25.27 9.78 -2.64
N THR A 165 25.50 10.32 -1.45
CA THR A 165 25.00 11.67 -1.10
C THR A 165 25.51 12.73 -2.05
N ILE A 166 26.80 12.71 -2.41
CA ILE A 166 27.42 13.64 -3.37
C ILE A 166 26.75 13.46 -4.75
N LEU A 167 26.62 12.23 -5.23
CA LEU A 167 26.02 11.92 -6.53
C LEU A 167 24.57 12.43 -6.62
N VAL A 168 23.73 12.13 -5.63
CA VAL A 168 22.33 12.58 -5.59
C VAL A 168 22.23 14.10 -5.57
N LYS A 169 23.07 14.77 -4.75
CA LYS A 169 23.12 16.24 -4.69
C LYS A 169 23.48 16.85 -6.06
N GLU A 170 24.54 16.38 -6.70
CA GLU A 170 25.00 16.93 -7.98
C GLU A 170 23.97 16.67 -9.11
N ILE A 171 23.24 15.54 -9.08
CA ILE A 171 22.12 15.27 -9.99
C ILE A 171 20.98 16.25 -9.73
N ARG A 172 20.59 16.49 -8.47
CA ARG A 172 19.57 17.49 -8.12
C ARG A 172 19.95 18.87 -8.64
N ASP A 173 21.20 19.30 -8.40
CA ASP A 173 21.69 20.59 -8.88
C ASP A 173 21.65 20.68 -10.42
N SER A 174 21.91 19.57 -11.12
CA SER A 174 21.89 19.53 -12.59
C SER A 174 20.49 19.53 -13.16
N LEU A 175 19.55 18.79 -12.56
CA LEU A 175 18.15 18.78 -12.96
C LEU A 175 17.47 20.12 -12.69
N ASN A 176 17.73 20.76 -11.54
CA ASN A 176 17.18 22.06 -11.18
C ASN A 176 17.60 23.20 -12.14
N ARG A 177 18.75 23.07 -12.83
CA ARG A 177 19.15 24.05 -13.87
C ARG A 177 18.28 23.97 -15.12
N ILE A 178 17.58 22.86 -15.32
CA ILE A 178 16.72 22.62 -16.49
C ILE A 178 15.27 22.88 -16.09
N ASP A 179 14.78 22.15 -15.09
CA ASP A 179 13.45 22.27 -14.52
C ASP A 179 13.45 21.73 -13.08
N SER A 180 13.02 22.55 -12.13
CA SER A 180 12.92 22.16 -10.71
C SER A 180 11.81 21.14 -10.42
N ASN A 181 10.95 20.82 -11.40
CA ASN A 181 9.89 19.83 -11.29
C ASN A 181 10.37 18.39 -11.52
N TYR A 182 11.62 18.20 -11.96
CA TYR A 182 12.17 16.83 -12.02
C TYR A 182 12.24 16.18 -10.65
N ILE A 183 11.83 14.95 -10.58
CA ILE A 183 11.69 14.16 -9.35
C ILE A 183 12.96 13.33 -9.13
N ILE A 184 13.45 13.31 -7.88
CA ILE A 184 14.48 12.36 -7.44
C ILE A 184 13.95 11.59 -6.24
N SER A 185 13.94 10.28 -6.32
CA SER A 185 13.57 9.39 -5.22
C SER A 185 14.60 8.30 -4.98
N MET A 186 14.43 7.55 -3.92
CA MET A 186 15.26 6.37 -3.66
C MET A 186 14.47 5.27 -2.95
N ALA A 187 14.85 4.02 -3.21
CA ALA A 187 14.54 2.88 -2.39
C ALA A 187 15.45 2.83 -1.16
N ALA A 188 14.93 2.41 -0.01
CA ALA A 188 15.66 2.36 1.25
C ALA A 188 15.46 1.04 1.97
N SER A 189 16.55 0.51 2.56
CA SER A 189 16.49 -0.65 3.44
C SER A 189 15.63 -0.37 4.68
N PRO A 190 14.80 -1.33 5.14
CA PRO A 190 13.93 -1.15 6.31
C PRO A 190 14.68 -1.21 7.65
N GLY A 191 15.99 -1.46 7.65
CA GLY A 191 16.74 -1.65 8.89
C GLY A 191 18.19 -1.18 8.84
N SER A 192 18.85 -1.24 9.98
CA SER A 192 20.22 -0.75 10.14
C SER A 192 21.27 -1.61 9.43
N TYR A 193 20.98 -2.88 9.11
CA TYR A 193 21.99 -3.78 8.52
C TYR A 193 22.66 -3.18 7.27
N TYR A 194 21.86 -2.73 6.31
CA TYR A 194 22.34 -1.97 5.17
C TYR A 194 22.21 -0.45 5.36
N GLY A 195 21.13 -0.02 6.02
CA GLY A 195 20.77 1.40 6.16
C GLY A 195 21.79 2.23 6.94
N GLN A 196 22.63 1.62 7.80
CA GLN A 196 23.71 2.35 8.50
C GLN A 196 24.74 2.94 7.56
N ASN A 197 24.91 2.41 6.37
CA ASN A 197 25.87 2.90 5.38
C ASN A 197 25.39 4.16 4.64
N PHE A 198 24.09 4.49 4.69
CA PHE A 198 23.54 5.68 4.04
C PHE A 198 23.62 6.91 4.95
N GLU A 199 23.83 8.09 4.36
CA GLU A 199 23.69 9.38 5.04
C GLU A 199 22.30 9.99 4.80
N TYR A 200 21.23 9.27 5.19
CA TYR A 200 19.84 9.71 4.94
C TYR A 200 19.60 11.17 5.33
N GLU A 201 20.09 11.60 6.49
CA GLU A 201 19.91 12.94 7.03
C GLU A 201 20.45 14.04 6.11
N LYS A 202 21.52 13.73 5.37
CA LYS A 202 22.15 14.66 4.43
C LYS A 202 21.56 14.54 3.04
N MET A 203 20.97 13.39 2.69
CA MET A 203 20.44 13.12 1.36
C MET A 203 19.00 13.59 1.19
N VAL A 204 18.15 13.48 2.24
CA VAL A 204 16.73 13.85 2.24
C VAL A 204 16.41 15.25 1.67
N PRO A 205 17.25 16.30 1.86
CA PRO A 205 16.99 17.61 1.25
C PRO A 205 16.97 17.60 -0.29
N TYR A 206 17.62 16.63 -0.91
CA TYR A 206 17.74 16.50 -2.38
C TYR A 206 16.73 15.52 -2.98
N LEU A 207 15.98 14.79 -2.14
CA LEU A 207 15.00 13.78 -2.54
C LEU A 207 13.57 14.32 -2.40
N ASP A 208 12.70 13.92 -3.29
CA ASP A 208 11.26 14.17 -3.20
C ASP A 208 10.56 13.16 -2.29
N TRP A 209 11.01 11.91 -2.29
CA TRP A 209 10.61 10.89 -1.32
C TRP A 209 11.68 9.79 -1.18
N VAL A 210 11.51 9.01 -0.11
CA VAL A 210 12.25 7.79 0.19
C VAL A 210 11.22 6.66 0.30
N ALA A 211 11.35 5.62 -0.50
CA ALA A 211 10.49 4.45 -0.50
C ALA A 211 11.16 3.33 0.30
N MET A 212 10.67 3.05 1.50
CA MET A 212 11.15 1.94 2.31
C MET A 212 10.74 0.60 1.70
N MET A 213 11.67 -0.31 1.45
CA MET A 213 11.38 -1.68 1.03
C MET A 213 10.82 -2.49 2.19
N GLY A 214 9.51 -2.37 2.45
CA GLY A 214 8.80 -2.99 3.57
C GLY A 214 8.48 -4.46 3.36
N TYR A 215 9.42 -5.22 2.82
CA TYR A 215 9.30 -6.63 2.47
C TYR A 215 10.67 -7.33 2.57
N ASP A 216 10.71 -8.62 2.28
CA ASP A 216 11.90 -9.46 2.39
C ASP A 216 12.46 -9.53 3.82
N PHE A 217 11.57 -9.49 4.82
CA PHE A 217 12.00 -9.72 6.20
C PHE A 217 12.43 -11.17 6.41
N HIS A 218 11.83 -12.13 5.69
CA HIS A 218 12.27 -13.52 5.63
C HIS A 218 12.48 -14.00 4.19
N GLY A 219 13.43 -14.93 4.02
CA GLY A 219 13.76 -15.47 2.71
C GLY A 219 14.73 -16.64 2.77
N SER A 220 15.49 -16.86 1.68
CA SER A 220 16.48 -17.95 1.59
C SER A 220 17.59 -17.83 2.66
N TRP A 221 17.89 -16.64 3.12
CA TRP A 221 18.88 -16.32 4.16
C TRP A 221 18.41 -16.62 5.58
N SER A 222 17.11 -16.77 5.82
CA SER A 222 16.54 -17.04 7.14
C SER A 222 16.74 -18.50 7.54
N SER A 223 16.87 -18.77 8.84
CA SER A 223 16.96 -20.12 9.40
C SER A 223 15.60 -20.80 9.56
N HIS A 224 14.52 -20.02 9.54
CA HIS A 224 13.14 -20.44 9.75
C HIS A 224 12.20 -19.79 8.74
N ALA A 225 11.00 -20.33 8.63
CA ALA A 225 9.91 -19.70 7.86
C ALA A 225 9.32 -18.55 8.66
N GLY A 226 9.11 -17.42 8.00
CA GLY A 226 8.54 -16.23 8.63
C GLY A 226 7.81 -15.37 7.60
N HIS A 227 7.21 -14.29 8.06
CA HIS A 227 6.45 -13.39 7.18
C HIS A 227 7.35 -12.61 6.23
N ASN A 228 6.93 -12.50 4.96
CA ASN A 228 7.61 -11.68 3.95
C ASN A 228 7.55 -10.19 4.29
N ALA A 229 6.37 -9.71 4.72
CA ALA A 229 6.13 -8.29 4.95
C ALA A 229 5.18 -8.05 6.15
N PRO A 230 5.54 -8.48 7.38
CA PRO A 230 4.69 -8.28 8.56
C PRO A 230 4.55 -6.78 8.86
N LEU A 231 3.34 -6.33 9.20
CA LEU A 231 3.16 -4.92 9.62
C LEU A 231 3.79 -4.68 10.98
N TYR A 232 3.58 -5.59 11.93
CA TYR A 232 4.17 -5.54 13.28
C TYR A 232 4.99 -6.79 13.54
N GLN A 233 6.07 -6.61 14.29
CA GLN A 233 6.94 -7.72 14.69
C GLN A 233 6.26 -8.63 15.69
N HIS A 234 6.26 -9.93 15.41
CA HIS A 234 5.74 -10.93 16.33
C HIS A 234 6.75 -11.18 17.46
N PRO A 235 6.30 -11.44 18.74
CA PRO A 235 7.22 -11.71 19.86
C PRO A 235 8.15 -12.92 19.65
N ASN A 236 7.76 -13.87 18.80
CA ASN A 236 8.56 -15.07 18.49
C ASN A 236 9.52 -14.86 17.31
N ASP A 237 9.69 -13.62 16.84
CA ASP A 237 10.47 -13.28 15.67
C ASP A 237 11.26 -11.99 15.92
N ASN A 238 12.54 -11.98 15.50
CA ASN A 238 13.43 -10.84 15.67
C ASN A 238 13.91 -10.25 14.33
N ASP A 239 13.38 -10.72 13.20
CA ASP A 239 13.83 -10.30 11.87
C ASP A 239 13.21 -8.96 11.41
N GLY A 240 12.37 -8.37 12.26
CA GLY A 240 11.80 -7.03 12.05
C GLY A 240 10.43 -7.04 11.38
N ALA A 241 9.93 -5.85 11.12
CA ALA A 241 8.63 -5.62 10.49
C ALA A 241 8.57 -4.23 9.83
N VAL A 242 7.55 -3.97 9.04
CA VAL A 242 7.29 -2.66 8.42
C VAL A 242 7.31 -1.52 9.45
N HIS A 243 6.65 -1.70 10.59
CA HIS A 243 6.62 -0.70 11.67
C HIS A 243 8.02 -0.36 12.19
N ASN A 244 8.87 -1.38 12.43
CA ASN A 244 10.25 -1.18 12.88
C ASN A 244 11.06 -0.39 11.85
N GLY A 245 10.89 -0.71 10.55
CA GLY A 245 11.54 0.00 9.46
C GLY A 245 11.12 1.46 9.35
N VAL A 246 9.82 1.75 9.51
CA VAL A 246 9.31 3.13 9.57
C VAL A 246 9.94 3.89 10.73
N LEU A 247 9.96 3.32 11.94
CA LEU A 247 10.58 3.97 13.10
C LEU A 247 12.08 4.20 12.89
N TYR A 248 12.79 3.22 12.30
CA TYR A 248 14.20 3.35 11.96
C TYR A 248 14.44 4.55 11.03
N LEU A 249 13.73 4.63 9.90
CA LEU A 249 13.94 5.70 8.92
C LEU A 249 13.52 7.09 9.44
N LEU A 250 12.47 7.17 10.25
CA LEU A 250 12.10 8.40 10.96
C LEU A 250 13.20 8.85 11.95
N SER A 251 13.86 7.92 12.64
CA SER A 251 15.00 8.21 13.52
C SER A 251 16.20 8.75 12.75
N ARG A 252 16.31 8.42 11.45
CA ARG A 252 17.32 8.91 10.50
C ARG A 252 16.89 10.23 9.82
N LYS A 253 15.95 10.97 10.44
CA LYS A 253 15.47 12.31 10.04
C LYS A 253 14.80 12.37 8.66
N ILE A 254 14.29 11.25 8.15
CA ILE A 254 13.39 11.27 7.00
C ILE A 254 12.04 11.81 7.48
N ASN A 255 11.54 12.85 6.83
CA ASN A 255 10.25 13.44 7.16
C ASN A 255 9.12 12.46 6.79
N LYS A 256 8.06 12.42 7.60
CA LYS A 256 6.90 11.53 7.37
C LYS A 256 6.31 11.69 5.97
N GLU A 257 6.17 12.92 5.50
CA GLU A 257 5.59 13.27 4.20
C GLU A 257 6.46 12.82 3.00
N LYS A 258 7.73 12.53 3.26
CA LYS A 258 8.67 11.98 2.29
C LYS A 258 8.86 10.48 2.40
N LEU A 259 8.36 9.82 3.46
CA LEU A 259 8.53 8.39 3.66
C LEU A 259 7.35 7.61 3.07
N LEU A 260 7.62 6.75 2.09
CA LEU A 260 6.66 5.81 1.53
C LEU A 260 6.92 4.40 2.10
N VAL A 261 5.86 3.65 2.31
CA VAL A 261 5.93 2.25 2.74
C VAL A 261 5.84 1.34 1.52
N GLY A 262 6.87 0.54 1.30
CA GLY A 262 6.89 -0.49 0.27
C GLY A 262 6.05 -1.70 0.68
N VAL A 263 5.29 -2.23 -0.27
CA VAL A 263 4.52 -3.46 -0.14
C VAL A 263 4.81 -4.41 -1.30
N PRO A 264 4.90 -5.72 -1.05
CA PRO A 264 5.13 -6.70 -2.10
C PRO A 264 3.80 -7.15 -2.72
N PHE A 265 3.78 -7.31 -4.03
CA PHE A 265 2.72 -8.04 -4.73
C PHE A 265 3.12 -9.50 -4.99
N TYR A 266 4.07 -10.00 -4.21
CA TYR A 266 4.55 -11.36 -4.20
C TYR A 266 4.64 -11.90 -2.76
N GLY A 267 4.71 -13.20 -2.66
CA GLY A 267 4.96 -13.91 -1.40
C GLY A 267 6.10 -14.91 -1.53
N LYS A 268 6.31 -15.67 -0.48
CA LYS A 268 7.40 -16.66 -0.44
C LYS A 268 6.88 -18.01 0.04
N GLU A 269 7.26 -19.08 -0.67
CA GLU A 269 7.01 -20.47 -0.25
C GLU A 269 8.25 -21.04 0.42
N PHE A 270 8.06 -21.57 1.62
CA PHE A 270 9.08 -22.26 2.41
C PHE A 270 8.72 -23.75 2.56
N ASN A 271 9.72 -24.62 2.51
CA ASN A 271 9.58 -25.99 2.97
C ASN A 271 9.68 -25.99 4.51
N ALA A 272 8.54 -25.84 5.17
CA ALA A 272 8.41 -25.73 6.63
C ALA A 272 7.02 -26.18 7.08
N LYS A 273 6.94 -26.64 8.33
CA LYS A 273 5.68 -27.12 8.93
C LYS A 273 4.70 -26.00 9.29
N GLY A 274 5.13 -24.77 9.26
CA GLY A 274 4.31 -23.61 9.60
C GLY A 274 5.15 -22.38 9.93
N LEU A 275 4.48 -21.35 10.42
CA LEU A 275 5.10 -20.09 10.81
C LEU A 275 6.11 -20.31 11.94
N TYR A 276 7.28 -19.71 11.83
CA TYR A 276 8.45 -19.80 12.73
C TYR A 276 9.05 -21.21 12.85
N ALA A 277 8.60 -22.18 12.07
CA ALA A 277 9.23 -23.49 12.02
C ALA A 277 10.55 -23.44 11.23
N THR A 278 11.51 -24.29 11.62
CA THR A 278 12.75 -24.47 10.86
C THR A 278 12.44 -24.83 9.40
N LYS A 279 13.03 -24.08 8.48
CA LYS A 279 12.89 -24.35 7.05
C LYS A 279 13.97 -25.31 6.54
N THR A 280 13.68 -25.99 5.47
CA THR A 280 14.63 -26.82 4.72
C THR A 280 14.64 -26.43 3.23
N GLY A 281 15.76 -26.67 2.54
CA GLY A 281 15.85 -26.41 1.10
C GLY A 281 15.74 -24.95 0.71
N SER A 282 15.34 -24.71 -0.54
CA SER A 282 15.17 -23.38 -1.14
C SER A 282 13.88 -22.72 -0.76
N VAL A 283 13.85 -21.39 -0.80
CA VAL A 283 12.65 -20.55 -0.73
C VAL A 283 12.31 -20.09 -2.13
N ILE A 284 11.03 -20.09 -2.49
CA ILE A 284 10.53 -19.73 -3.83
C ILE A 284 9.71 -18.47 -3.71
N ASP A 285 10.00 -17.48 -4.53
CA ASP A 285 9.15 -16.30 -4.66
C ASP A 285 7.96 -16.63 -5.57
N LEU A 286 6.76 -16.27 -5.14
CA LEU A 286 5.51 -16.50 -5.85
C LEU A 286 4.80 -15.17 -6.06
N VAL A 287 4.44 -14.83 -7.29
CA VAL A 287 3.60 -13.66 -7.56
C VAL A 287 2.20 -13.85 -6.97
N TYR A 288 1.54 -12.76 -6.58
CA TYR A 288 0.22 -12.87 -5.94
C TYR A 288 -0.83 -13.59 -6.80
N SER A 289 -0.77 -13.43 -8.13
CA SER A 289 -1.67 -14.15 -9.04
C SER A 289 -1.56 -15.68 -8.93
N ASP A 290 -0.36 -16.20 -8.67
CA ASP A 290 -0.15 -17.64 -8.43
C ASP A 290 -0.68 -18.05 -7.05
N ILE A 291 -0.44 -17.21 -6.02
CA ILE A 291 -0.93 -17.46 -4.67
C ILE A 291 -2.47 -17.47 -4.64
N ALA A 292 -3.11 -16.64 -5.44
CA ALA A 292 -4.57 -16.60 -5.57
C ALA A 292 -5.18 -17.92 -6.08
N ALA A 293 -4.41 -18.73 -6.81
CA ALA A 293 -4.82 -20.09 -7.18
C ALA A 293 -4.78 -21.04 -5.97
N TYR A 294 -3.78 -20.91 -5.11
CA TYR A 294 -3.71 -21.72 -3.86
C TYR A 294 -4.83 -21.38 -2.89
N LEU A 295 -5.27 -20.12 -2.81
CA LEU A 295 -6.41 -19.69 -2.00
C LEU A 295 -7.73 -20.38 -2.37
N LYS A 296 -7.85 -20.85 -3.62
CA LYS A 296 -9.03 -21.59 -4.12
C LYS A 296 -8.90 -23.11 -3.98
N SER A 297 -7.71 -23.60 -3.61
CA SER A 297 -7.42 -25.03 -3.53
C SER A 297 -7.72 -25.57 -2.13
N SER A 298 -8.42 -26.71 -2.06
CA SER A 298 -8.69 -27.43 -0.80
C SER A 298 -7.42 -27.99 -0.13
N ASN A 299 -6.28 -28.01 -0.83
CA ASN A 299 -5.03 -28.52 -0.30
C ASN A 299 -4.28 -27.51 0.58
N TRP A 300 -4.79 -26.28 0.69
CA TRP A 300 -4.18 -25.21 1.45
C TRP A 300 -5.13 -24.61 2.47
N ILE A 301 -4.62 -24.37 3.67
CA ILE A 301 -5.36 -23.77 4.78
C ILE A 301 -4.91 -22.33 4.93
N TYR A 302 -5.85 -21.40 4.76
CA TYR A 302 -5.64 -19.98 5.01
C TYR A 302 -5.64 -19.72 6.51
N ASN A 303 -4.63 -18.97 6.97
CA ASN A 303 -4.50 -18.52 8.33
C ASN A 303 -4.22 -17.00 8.34
N TRP A 304 -4.54 -16.37 9.46
CA TRP A 304 -4.27 -14.95 9.70
C TRP A 304 -3.45 -14.79 10.98
N ASP A 305 -2.31 -14.07 10.88
CA ASP A 305 -1.55 -13.64 12.06
C ASP A 305 -2.09 -12.29 12.54
N ASP A 306 -2.81 -12.31 13.65
CA ASP A 306 -3.43 -11.09 14.19
C ASP A 306 -2.41 -10.12 14.82
N ILE A 307 -1.22 -10.57 15.16
CA ILE A 307 -0.13 -9.71 15.64
C ILE A 307 0.54 -9.02 14.45
N SER A 308 1.00 -9.79 13.48
CA SER A 308 1.73 -9.28 12.31
C SER A 308 0.83 -8.66 11.25
N LYS A 309 -0.51 -8.85 11.36
CA LYS A 309 -1.55 -8.31 10.46
C LYS A 309 -1.36 -8.73 9.00
N VAL A 310 -0.94 -9.97 8.78
CA VAL A 310 -0.75 -10.57 7.46
C VAL A 310 -1.25 -12.02 7.41
N PRO A 311 -1.70 -12.49 6.24
CA PRO A 311 -2.11 -13.87 6.03
C PRO A 311 -0.91 -14.79 5.76
N TYR A 312 -1.16 -16.07 5.89
CA TYR A 312 -0.30 -17.15 5.42
C TYR A 312 -1.08 -18.41 5.07
N LEU A 313 -0.50 -19.27 4.25
CA LEU A 313 -1.05 -20.56 3.91
C LEU A 313 -0.15 -21.68 4.47
N ILE A 314 -0.77 -22.76 4.91
CA ILE A 314 -0.11 -24.03 5.21
C ILE A 314 -0.78 -25.10 4.36
N ASN A 315 -0.01 -25.94 3.67
CA ASN A 315 -0.59 -27.06 2.95
C ASN A 315 -1.11 -28.14 3.91
N PHE A 316 -2.04 -28.96 3.44
CA PHE A 316 -2.71 -29.97 4.28
C PHE A 316 -1.72 -30.93 4.95
N ASP A 317 -0.62 -31.31 4.27
CA ASP A 317 0.41 -32.21 4.80
C ASP A 317 1.39 -31.52 5.76
N GLN A 318 1.25 -30.22 6.00
CA GLN A 318 2.12 -29.41 6.84
C GLN A 318 3.61 -29.53 6.47
N THR A 319 3.91 -29.50 5.18
CA THR A 319 5.27 -29.54 4.64
C THR A 319 5.67 -28.23 3.98
N LYS A 320 4.69 -27.38 3.67
CA LYS A 320 4.87 -26.09 2.98
C LYS A 320 4.11 -24.97 3.67
N PHE A 321 4.76 -23.83 3.72
CA PHE A 321 4.25 -22.58 4.27
C PHE A 321 4.42 -21.48 3.22
N ILE A 322 3.36 -20.70 2.95
CA ILE A 322 3.41 -19.53 2.06
C ILE A 322 3.02 -18.29 2.87
N THR A 323 3.86 -17.27 2.83
CA THR A 323 3.60 -15.93 3.37
C THR A 323 3.36 -14.95 2.24
N PHE A 324 2.41 -14.03 2.39
CA PHE A 324 2.03 -13.08 1.35
C PHE A 324 1.22 -11.92 1.95
N ASP A 325 0.93 -10.92 1.12
CA ASP A 325 -0.10 -9.91 1.40
C ASP A 325 -1.37 -10.19 0.59
N ASP A 326 -2.54 -9.98 1.19
CA ASP A 326 -3.83 -9.99 0.53
C ASP A 326 -4.51 -8.61 0.58
N THR A 327 -5.74 -8.52 0.09
CA THR A 327 -6.50 -7.26 0.10
C THR A 327 -6.80 -6.76 1.51
N VAL A 328 -6.83 -7.64 2.52
CA VAL A 328 -7.07 -7.27 3.93
C VAL A 328 -5.80 -6.67 4.53
N SER A 329 -4.66 -7.34 4.41
CA SER A 329 -3.38 -6.85 4.93
C SER A 329 -2.93 -5.58 4.22
N ILE A 330 -3.11 -5.47 2.90
CA ILE A 330 -2.84 -4.25 2.11
C ILE A 330 -3.69 -3.08 2.62
N ARG A 331 -5.00 -3.28 2.85
CA ARG A 331 -5.86 -2.23 3.42
C ARG A 331 -5.38 -1.77 4.80
N ILE A 332 -5.01 -2.71 5.67
CA ILE A 332 -4.48 -2.39 7.01
C ILE A 332 -3.17 -1.58 6.89
N LYS A 333 -2.28 -1.92 5.95
CA LYS A 333 -1.07 -1.14 5.67
C LYS A 333 -1.38 0.25 5.13
N CYS A 334 -2.39 0.40 4.27
CA CYS A 334 -2.87 1.71 3.81
C CYS A 334 -3.43 2.54 4.98
N ASP A 335 -4.19 1.93 5.89
CA ASP A 335 -4.72 2.61 7.08
C ASP A 335 -3.59 3.00 8.05
N TYR A 336 -2.56 2.16 8.19
CA TYR A 336 -1.35 2.49 8.94
C TYR A 336 -0.64 3.72 8.37
N ILE A 337 -0.47 3.80 7.03
CA ILE A 337 0.12 4.95 6.33
C ILE A 337 -0.67 6.23 6.63
N LYS A 338 -1.99 6.20 6.50
CA LYS A 338 -2.87 7.35 6.79
C LYS A 338 -2.80 7.78 8.25
N THR A 339 -2.89 6.84 9.18
CA THR A 339 -2.89 7.11 10.62
C THR A 339 -1.57 7.73 11.08
N ASN A 340 -0.45 7.36 10.46
CA ASN A 340 0.88 7.89 10.79
C ASN A 340 1.26 9.12 9.95
N ASN A 341 0.40 9.59 9.04
CA ASN A 341 0.63 10.71 8.12
C ASN A 341 1.92 10.50 7.27
N LEU A 342 2.12 9.29 6.76
CA LEU A 342 3.25 8.99 5.88
C LEU A 342 2.98 9.45 4.44
N GLY A 343 4.04 9.66 3.66
CA GLY A 343 3.99 10.24 2.32
C GLY A 343 3.26 9.38 1.27
N GLY A 344 3.14 8.07 1.51
CA GLY A 344 2.45 7.19 0.57
C GLY A 344 2.88 5.74 0.65
N ILE A 345 2.61 5.05 -0.46
CA ILE A 345 2.88 3.62 -0.64
C ILE A 345 3.72 3.39 -1.91
N MET A 346 4.61 2.42 -1.87
CA MET A 346 5.37 1.93 -3.01
C MET A 346 5.04 0.45 -3.22
N ILE A 347 5.01 0.01 -4.46
CA ILE A 347 4.59 -1.35 -4.86
C ILE A 347 5.72 -2.04 -5.62
N TRP A 348 6.17 -3.18 -5.13
CA TRP A 348 7.03 -4.11 -5.87
C TRP A 348 6.28 -5.42 -6.14
N ALA A 349 5.84 -5.68 -7.37
CA ALA A 349 5.84 -4.83 -8.52
C ALA A 349 4.47 -4.89 -9.22
N LEU A 350 4.17 -3.90 -10.03
CA LEU A 350 2.97 -3.89 -10.87
C LEU A 350 2.92 -5.16 -11.75
N GLY A 351 1.73 -5.71 -11.93
CA GLY A 351 1.50 -6.90 -12.74
C GLY A 351 1.59 -8.21 -11.97
N GLN A 352 2.19 -8.25 -10.78
CA GLN A 352 2.27 -9.47 -9.98
C GLN A 352 0.91 -9.88 -9.36
N ASP A 353 -0.04 -8.95 -9.28
CA ASP A 353 -1.43 -9.23 -8.88
C ASP A 353 -2.40 -9.28 -10.07
N TYR A 354 -1.88 -9.22 -11.32
CA TYR A 354 -2.73 -9.22 -12.50
C TYR A 354 -3.25 -10.63 -12.81
N MET A 355 -4.57 -10.79 -12.73
CA MET A 355 -5.27 -12.04 -13.04
C MET A 355 -6.69 -11.76 -13.54
N ASN A 356 -7.13 -12.48 -14.57
CA ASN A 356 -8.49 -12.36 -15.13
C ASN A 356 -8.89 -10.90 -15.49
N ASN A 357 -7.95 -10.09 -15.96
CA ASN A 357 -8.08 -8.66 -16.21
C ASN A 357 -8.35 -7.80 -14.95
N GLU A 358 -8.05 -8.30 -13.77
CA GLU A 358 -8.20 -7.60 -12.49
C GLU A 358 -6.84 -7.44 -11.80
N GLN A 359 -6.73 -6.42 -10.93
CA GLN A 359 -5.56 -6.11 -10.10
C GLN A 359 -6.04 -5.84 -8.67
N PRO A 360 -6.39 -6.87 -7.91
CA PRO A 360 -7.11 -6.72 -6.64
C PRO A 360 -6.31 -5.99 -5.56
N LEU A 361 -4.98 -6.17 -5.49
CA LEU A 361 -4.15 -5.47 -4.52
C LEU A 361 -4.00 -4.00 -4.91
N LEU A 362 -3.71 -3.71 -6.18
CA LEU A 362 -3.63 -2.34 -6.68
C LEU A 362 -4.96 -1.59 -6.54
N LEU A 363 -6.08 -2.23 -6.86
CA LEU A 363 -7.42 -1.68 -6.67
C LEU A 363 -7.71 -1.36 -5.19
N THR A 364 -7.28 -2.23 -4.28
CA THR A 364 -7.43 -2.02 -2.83
C THR A 364 -6.65 -0.79 -2.36
N ILE A 365 -5.42 -0.60 -2.87
CA ILE A 365 -4.61 0.60 -2.61
C ILE A 365 -5.31 1.85 -3.13
N GLY A 366 -5.73 1.85 -4.40
CA GLY A 366 -6.42 2.98 -5.03
C GLY A 366 -7.68 3.40 -4.26
N LYS A 367 -8.53 2.44 -3.90
CA LYS A 367 -9.72 2.67 -3.06
C LYS A 367 -9.36 3.23 -1.68
N SER A 368 -8.32 2.72 -1.04
CA SER A 368 -7.89 3.14 0.29
C SER A 368 -7.45 4.61 0.32
N PHE A 369 -6.89 5.12 -0.78
CA PHE A 369 -6.42 6.51 -0.90
C PHE A 369 -7.36 7.41 -1.72
N GLY A 370 -8.59 6.96 -1.99
CA GLY A 370 -9.63 7.78 -2.63
C GLY A 370 -9.36 8.11 -4.10
N ARG A 371 -8.53 7.33 -4.80
CA ARG A 371 -8.23 7.55 -6.22
C ARG A 371 -9.31 7.02 -7.17
N TYR A 372 -10.20 6.21 -6.67
CA TYR A 372 -11.29 5.65 -7.45
C TYR A 372 -12.35 6.73 -7.71
N THR A 373 -12.18 7.47 -8.79
CA THR A 373 -13.20 8.40 -9.33
C THR A 373 -13.83 7.79 -10.57
N ASN A 374 -14.36 6.59 -10.50
CA ASN A 374 -15.50 6.33 -11.35
C ASN A 374 -16.67 7.08 -10.74
N ILE A 375 -17.11 8.11 -11.45
CA ILE A 375 -18.45 8.67 -11.39
C ILE A 375 -19.41 7.70 -12.17
N GLU A 376 -19.39 6.45 -11.86
CA GLU A 376 -20.54 5.81 -11.28
C GLU A 376 -20.36 6.05 -9.79
N ILE A 377 -21.17 6.88 -9.24
CA ILE A 377 -21.68 6.69 -7.91
C ILE A 377 -22.31 5.28 -7.97
N GLU A 378 -21.51 4.22 -7.88
CA GLU A 378 -21.92 3.21 -6.95
C GLU A 378 -22.08 4.04 -5.67
N LYS A 379 -23.31 4.44 -5.43
CA LYS A 379 -23.83 4.67 -4.09
C LYS A 379 -23.06 3.69 -3.26
N PRO A 380 -22.29 4.12 -2.19
CA PRO A 380 -21.60 3.14 -1.36
C PRO A 380 -22.55 1.99 -1.37
N ILE A 381 -22.10 0.76 -1.67
CA ILE A 381 -22.94 -0.37 -1.46
C ILE A 381 -23.15 -0.29 0.05
N VAL A 382 -24.04 0.59 0.39
CA VAL A 382 -24.84 0.47 1.58
C VAL A 382 -25.53 -0.80 1.18
N GLU A 383 -25.01 -1.93 1.69
CA GLU A 383 -25.74 -3.15 1.56
C GLU A 383 -27.10 -2.74 2.03
N SER A 384 -27.98 -2.46 1.04
CA SER A 384 -29.31 -1.90 1.33
C SER A 384 -30.16 -2.95 2.02
N ASN A 385 -29.60 -4.17 2.12
CA ASN A 385 -30.26 -5.36 2.64
C ASN A 385 -29.40 -6.01 3.73
N TYR A 386 -30.05 -6.56 4.71
CA TYR A 386 -29.42 -7.46 5.68
C TYR A 386 -28.68 -8.59 4.97
N LYS A 387 -27.55 -9.01 5.53
CA LYS A 387 -26.75 -10.11 4.98
C LYS A 387 -26.13 -10.93 6.08
N LEU A 388 -26.27 -12.24 5.95
CA LEU A 388 -25.60 -13.22 6.80
C LEU A 388 -24.50 -13.88 5.98
N TYR A 389 -23.25 -13.83 6.46
CA TYR A 389 -22.11 -14.46 5.77
C TYR A 389 -21.92 -15.90 6.23
N ASP A 390 -21.15 -16.68 5.46
CA ASP A 390 -20.72 -17.99 5.89
C ASP A 390 -19.82 -17.88 7.12
N ASN A 391 -19.99 -18.81 8.06
CA ASN A 391 -19.13 -18.87 9.24
C ASN A 391 -17.73 -19.35 8.85
N TYR A 392 -16.74 -18.85 9.57
CA TYR A 392 -15.35 -19.24 9.34
C TYR A 392 -14.60 -19.43 10.67
N PRO A 393 -13.85 -20.56 10.78
CA PRO A 393 -13.77 -21.70 9.88
C PRO A 393 -15.08 -22.50 9.77
N ASN A 394 -15.29 -23.24 8.65
CA ASN A 394 -16.35 -24.23 8.49
C ASN A 394 -15.83 -25.34 7.57
N PRO A 395 -15.61 -26.59 8.04
CA PRO A 395 -15.88 -27.07 9.40
C PRO A 395 -15.05 -26.36 10.48
N PHE A 396 -15.49 -26.39 11.75
CA PHE A 396 -14.84 -25.72 12.87
C PHE A 396 -14.58 -26.64 14.07
N ASN A 397 -13.56 -26.28 14.90
CA ASN A 397 -13.19 -27.00 16.13
C ASN A 397 -12.49 -26.03 17.11
N PRO A 398 -12.99 -25.83 18.32
CA PRO A 398 -14.39 -25.92 18.71
C PRO A 398 -15.15 -24.61 18.42
N SER A 399 -14.49 -23.55 17.89
CA SER A 399 -15.08 -22.23 17.70
C SER A 399 -15.10 -21.80 16.23
N THR A 400 -16.06 -20.95 15.90
CA THR A 400 -16.20 -20.31 14.58
C THR A 400 -16.71 -18.89 14.72
N ARG A 401 -16.47 -18.06 13.71
CA ARG A 401 -16.95 -16.68 13.64
C ARG A 401 -18.08 -16.57 12.65
N ILE A 402 -19.17 -15.93 13.06
CA ILE A 402 -20.33 -15.63 12.23
C ILE A 402 -20.35 -14.12 12.00
N ARG A 403 -20.33 -13.70 10.72
CA ARG A 403 -20.40 -12.29 10.33
C ARG A 403 -21.74 -11.99 9.70
N PHE A 404 -22.22 -10.75 9.92
CA PHE A 404 -23.43 -10.25 9.29
C PHE A 404 -23.39 -8.73 9.15
N PHE A 405 -24.23 -8.20 8.25
CA PHE A 405 -24.38 -6.76 8.02
C PHE A 405 -25.83 -6.33 8.30
N ILE A 406 -25.99 -5.17 8.92
CA ILE A 406 -27.26 -4.53 9.23
C ILE A 406 -27.31 -3.18 8.52
N PRO A 407 -28.33 -2.95 7.64
CA PRO A 407 -28.39 -1.75 6.79
C PRO A 407 -28.93 -0.50 7.52
N LYS A 408 -29.58 -0.65 8.67
CA LYS A 408 -30.11 0.41 9.53
C LYS A 408 -30.25 -0.08 10.97
N THR A 409 -30.31 0.81 11.94
CA THR A 409 -30.58 0.46 13.34
C THR A 409 -31.83 -0.40 13.44
N SER A 410 -31.71 -1.60 13.99
CA SER A 410 -32.77 -2.62 14.04
C SER A 410 -32.58 -3.59 15.19
N LYS A 411 -33.70 -4.14 15.68
CA LYS A 411 -33.68 -5.32 16.55
C LYS A 411 -33.17 -6.52 15.78
N VAL A 412 -32.12 -7.18 16.28
CA VAL A 412 -31.45 -8.32 15.65
C VAL A 412 -31.41 -9.50 16.58
N ILE A 413 -31.74 -10.67 16.05
CA ILE A 413 -31.59 -11.96 16.75
C ILE A 413 -30.71 -12.86 15.89
N LEU A 414 -29.61 -13.35 16.46
CA LEU A 414 -28.75 -14.36 15.87
C LEU A 414 -28.81 -15.61 16.77
N SER A 415 -29.34 -16.71 16.24
CA SER A 415 -29.56 -17.95 16.99
C SER A 415 -28.93 -19.15 16.28
N VAL A 416 -28.52 -20.15 17.07
CA VAL A 416 -27.97 -21.42 16.60
C VAL A 416 -28.93 -22.56 16.94
N TYR A 417 -29.12 -23.46 15.99
CA TYR A 417 -30.03 -24.61 16.08
C TYR A 417 -29.29 -25.91 15.73
N ASP A 418 -29.74 -27.00 16.31
CA ASP A 418 -29.32 -28.34 15.92
C ASP A 418 -30.02 -28.84 14.62
N ILE A 419 -29.72 -30.07 14.20
CA ILE A 419 -30.32 -30.70 13.01
C ILE A 419 -31.82 -30.96 13.13
N LEU A 420 -32.34 -30.97 14.35
CA LEU A 420 -33.78 -31.15 14.63
C LEU A 420 -34.51 -29.81 14.72
N GLY A 421 -33.81 -28.69 14.54
CA GLY A 421 -34.36 -27.35 14.68
C GLY A 421 -34.54 -26.91 16.12
N GLN A 422 -33.94 -27.59 17.10
CA GLN A 422 -33.98 -27.19 18.50
C GLN A 422 -32.97 -26.05 18.72
N LEU A 423 -33.38 -25.03 19.46
CA LEU A 423 -32.53 -23.91 19.81
C LEU A 423 -31.34 -24.36 20.70
N VAL A 424 -30.11 -24.14 20.22
CA VAL A 424 -28.89 -24.48 20.94
C VAL A 424 -28.37 -23.26 21.71
N SER A 425 -28.40 -22.08 21.06
CA SER A 425 -27.92 -20.85 21.68
C SER A 425 -28.50 -19.63 20.95
N THR A 426 -28.77 -18.56 21.68
CA THR A 426 -28.97 -17.21 21.14
C THR A 426 -27.71 -16.42 21.37
N LEU A 427 -27.06 -15.98 20.28
CA LEU A 427 -25.78 -15.27 20.32
C LEU A 427 -25.96 -13.76 20.41
N ILE A 428 -27.04 -13.23 19.82
CA ILE A 428 -27.44 -11.82 19.88
C ILE A 428 -28.96 -11.76 20.01
N ASP A 429 -29.46 -10.84 20.82
CA ASP A 429 -30.87 -10.45 20.95
C ASP A 429 -30.97 -9.00 21.45
N GLU A 430 -30.53 -8.06 20.59
CA GLU A 430 -30.49 -6.64 20.95
C GLU A 430 -30.71 -5.71 19.75
N GLU A 431 -30.89 -4.43 20.00
CA GLU A 431 -30.96 -3.41 18.98
C GLU A 431 -29.53 -2.98 18.60
N LEU A 432 -29.18 -3.16 17.32
CA LEU A 432 -27.85 -2.82 16.79
C LEU A 432 -27.94 -1.70 15.76
N PRO A 433 -27.04 -0.70 15.77
CA PRO A 433 -26.94 0.30 14.72
C PRO A 433 -26.50 -0.28 13.38
N GLN A 434 -26.61 0.51 12.30
CA GLN A 434 -26.09 0.12 10.98
C GLN A 434 -24.60 -0.24 11.08
N GLY A 435 -24.20 -1.40 10.53
CA GLY A 435 -22.79 -1.83 10.54
C GLY A 435 -22.56 -3.28 10.21
N ASN A 436 -21.27 -3.64 10.15
CA ASN A 436 -20.80 -5.01 10.08
C ASN A 436 -20.51 -5.53 11.48
N TYR A 437 -20.95 -6.75 11.76
CA TYR A 437 -20.82 -7.40 13.06
C TYR A 437 -20.17 -8.77 12.92
N GLU A 438 -19.43 -9.17 13.93
CA GLU A 438 -18.83 -10.50 14.04
C GLU A 438 -19.07 -11.05 15.44
N VAL A 439 -19.49 -12.30 15.52
CA VAL A 439 -19.76 -13.02 16.79
C VAL A 439 -19.03 -14.36 16.77
N VAL A 440 -18.37 -14.68 17.86
CA VAL A 440 -17.72 -15.98 18.03
C VAL A 440 -18.73 -16.96 18.62
N PHE A 441 -18.91 -18.12 17.96
CA PHE A 441 -19.67 -19.24 18.47
C PHE A 441 -18.72 -20.33 18.96
N ASP A 442 -18.87 -20.73 20.23
CA ASP A 442 -18.11 -21.83 20.86
C ASP A 442 -18.96 -23.08 20.97
N GLY A 443 -18.62 -24.09 20.18
CA GLY A 443 -19.24 -25.42 20.19
C GLY A 443 -18.57 -26.43 21.13
N SER A 444 -17.69 -26.04 22.06
CA SER A 444 -16.92 -26.93 22.92
C SER A 444 -17.80 -27.91 23.72
N LYS A 445 -19.01 -27.53 24.07
CA LYS A 445 -19.98 -28.35 24.82
C LYS A 445 -20.94 -29.18 23.93
N LEU A 446 -20.83 -29.02 22.62
CA LEU A 446 -21.73 -29.69 21.66
C LEU A 446 -21.05 -30.92 21.06
N SER A 447 -21.82 -31.87 20.54
CA SER A 447 -21.32 -33.01 19.80
C SER A 447 -20.92 -32.63 18.39
N SER A 448 -19.93 -33.37 17.79
CA SER A 448 -19.64 -33.22 16.37
C SER A 448 -20.90 -33.44 15.54
N GLY A 449 -21.14 -32.58 14.55
CA GLY A 449 -22.35 -32.64 13.74
C GLY A 449 -22.66 -31.37 12.98
N MET A 450 -23.79 -31.39 12.30
CA MET A 450 -24.30 -30.24 11.53
C MET A 450 -25.17 -29.36 12.43
N TYR A 451 -24.97 -28.07 12.36
CA TYR A 451 -25.74 -27.02 13.04
C TYR A 451 -26.18 -25.98 12.03
N PHE A 452 -27.20 -25.22 12.39
CA PHE A 452 -27.70 -24.08 11.60
C PHE A 452 -27.65 -22.82 12.45
N TYR A 453 -27.33 -21.69 11.83
CA TYR A 453 -27.48 -20.40 12.46
C TYR A 453 -28.38 -19.51 11.61
N ASN A 454 -29.22 -18.75 12.29
CA ASN A 454 -30.25 -17.92 11.67
C ASN A 454 -30.14 -16.50 12.20
N LEU A 455 -30.12 -15.55 11.28
CA LEU A 455 -30.21 -14.11 11.57
C LEU A 455 -31.60 -13.64 11.21
N THR A 456 -32.30 -13.06 12.18
CA THR A 456 -33.59 -12.41 11.99
C THR A 456 -33.55 -10.97 12.40
N SER A 457 -34.21 -10.10 11.63
CA SER A 457 -34.40 -8.67 11.95
C SER A 457 -35.55 -8.14 11.12
N GLU A 458 -36.53 -7.50 11.75
CA GLU A 458 -37.74 -7.00 11.09
C GLU A 458 -38.37 -8.00 10.11
N ASN A 459 -38.31 -7.72 8.80
CA ASN A 459 -38.84 -8.59 7.72
C ASN A 459 -37.76 -9.46 7.09
N PHE A 460 -36.56 -9.53 7.69
CA PHE A 460 -35.44 -10.34 7.17
C PHE A 460 -35.25 -11.60 8.01
N SER A 461 -35.04 -12.72 7.33
CA SER A 461 -34.60 -13.97 7.94
C SER A 461 -33.70 -14.72 6.97
N GLN A 462 -32.51 -15.10 7.42
CA GLN A 462 -31.58 -15.91 6.64
C GLN A 462 -30.94 -16.97 7.51
N THR A 463 -30.93 -18.22 7.02
CA THR A 463 -30.32 -19.36 7.70
C THR A 463 -29.15 -19.89 6.89
N LYS A 464 -28.05 -20.24 7.58
CA LYS A 464 -26.89 -20.93 7.02
C LYS A 464 -26.52 -22.15 7.85
N LYS A 465 -25.74 -23.08 7.25
CA LYS A 465 -25.27 -24.29 7.91
C LYS A 465 -23.81 -24.17 8.34
N MET A 466 -23.44 -24.86 9.42
CA MET A 466 -22.08 -25.03 9.88
C MET A 466 -21.82 -26.45 10.37
N VAL A 467 -20.57 -26.89 10.34
CA VAL A 467 -20.19 -28.27 10.71
C VAL A 467 -19.15 -28.21 11.82
N LEU A 468 -19.48 -28.77 12.97
CA LEU A 468 -18.54 -28.95 14.10
C LEU A 468 -17.86 -30.32 13.98
N ILE A 469 -16.53 -30.32 14.05
CA ILE A 469 -15.69 -31.53 14.07
C ILE A 469 -14.82 -31.45 15.33
N LYS A 470 -14.93 -32.47 16.18
CA LYS A 470 -14.07 -32.62 17.37
C LYS A 470 -13.02 -33.69 17.14
#